data_70359f49b68c39b5a85d130664cc8eb3
#
_entry.id   70359f49b68c39b5a85d130664cc8eb3
#
_cell.length_a   1.000
_cell.length_b   1.000
_cell.length_c   1.000
_cell.angle_alpha   90.00
_cell.angle_beta   90.00
_cell.angle_gamma   90.00
#
_symmetry.space_group_name_H-M   'P 1'
#
loop_
_entity.id
_entity.type
_entity.pdbx_description
1 polymer ?
#
loop_
_entity_poly.entity_id
_entity_poly.type
_entity_poly.pdbx_seq_one_letter_code
_entity_poly.pdbx_strand_id
1 'polypeptide(L)'
;MTNFIISDTHFNHEKILYFDKSRAVSLQALNIEPTIENMDRYLEDTWNETVTDEDTVYFLGDLGMFRKKQDFVAQLSRLKGKKVFFKGNHDHSDQIKAAIKTPETNIIEYIETAKAIKINGINVWMSHYAIDLPSVSYTHLRAHETGAYL
;
A
#
# COMPACT_ATOMS: atom_id res chain seq x y z
N MET A 1 5.02 18.85 -2.36
CA MET A 1 4.08 17.92 -1.67
C MET A 1 3.16 17.32 -2.71
N THR A 2 3.30 16.04 -2.95
CA THR A 2 2.52 15.25 -3.92
C THR A 2 1.63 14.26 -3.16
N ASN A 3 0.49 13.91 -3.75
CA ASN A 3 -0.37 12.85 -3.23
C ASN A 3 -0.21 11.61 -4.10
N PHE A 4 0.18 10.50 -3.50
CA PHE A 4 0.28 9.19 -4.13
C PHE A 4 -0.84 8.28 -3.65
N ILE A 5 -1.25 7.34 -4.48
CA ILE A 5 -2.24 6.31 -4.15
C ILE A 5 -1.63 4.98 -4.55
N ILE A 6 -1.58 4.04 -3.63
CA ILE A 6 -1.04 2.70 -3.85
C ILE A 6 -1.80 1.68 -2.99
N SER A 7 -1.81 0.42 -3.41
CA SER A 7 -2.37 -0.71 -2.67
C SER A 7 -1.60 -1.99 -2.96
N ASP A 8 -1.88 -3.03 -2.21
CA ASP A 8 -1.52 -4.42 -2.54
C ASP A 8 -0.03 -4.63 -2.79
N THR A 9 0.83 -4.02 -1.98
CA THR A 9 2.28 -4.21 -2.09
C THR A 9 2.68 -5.65 -1.77
N HIS A 10 1.97 -6.30 -0.84
CA HIS A 10 2.19 -7.70 -0.47
C HIS A 10 3.65 -8.03 -0.11
N PHE A 11 4.31 -7.14 0.64
CA PHE A 11 5.66 -7.41 1.17
C PHE A 11 5.70 -8.73 1.95
N ASN A 12 6.81 -9.46 1.85
CA ASN A 12 7.03 -10.71 2.57
C ASN A 12 5.97 -11.80 2.31
N HIS A 13 5.32 -11.77 1.14
CA HIS A 13 4.30 -12.74 0.76
C HIS A 13 4.92 -13.86 -0.08
N GLU A 14 5.30 -14.98 0.55
CA GLU A 14 6.07 -16.08 -0.03
C GLU A 14 5.53 -16.61 -1.37
N LYS A 15 4.22 -16.53 -1.61
CA LYS A 15 3.56 -17.09 -2.80
C LYS A 15 3.07 -16.03 -3.80
N ILE A 16 3.35 -14.75 -3.57
CA ILE A 16 2.77 -13.69 -4.42
C ILE A 16 3.21 -13.81 -5.88
N LEU A 17 4.46 -14.18 -6.14
CA LEU A 17 4.97 -14.38 -7.49
C LEU A 17 4.35 -15.59 -8.22
N TYR A 18 3.76 -16.51 -7.46
CA TYR A 18 2.99 -17.61 -8.03
C TYR A 18 1.56 -17.20 -8.35
N PHE A 19 0.92 -16.43 -7.47
CA PHE A 19 -0.45 -15.95 -7.64
C PHE A 19 -0.53 -14.82 -8.67
N ASP A 20 0.42 -13.89 -8.63
CA ASP A 20 0.55 -12.78 -9.57
C ASP A 20 1.84 -12.93 -10.39
N LYS A 21 1.73 -13.66 -11.49
CA LYS A 21 2.86 -13.91 -12.40
C LYS A 21 3.36 -12.65 -13.09
N SER A 22 2.55 -11.59 -13.17
CA SER A 22 2.94 -10.34 -13.80
C SER A 22 4.12 -9.69 -13.06
N ARG A 23 4.18 -9.85 -11.74
CA ARG A 23 5.31 -9.36 -10.91
C ARG A 23 6.62 -10.04 -11.29
N ALA A 24 6.59 -11.37 -11.46
CA ALA A 24 7.79 -12.10 -11.88
C ALA A 24 8.26 -11.68 -13.27
N VAL A 25 7.32 -11.49 -14.21
CA VAL A 25 7.63 -11.01 -15.57
C VAL A 25 8.22 -9.60 -15.53
N SER A 26 7.66 -8.71 -14.71
CA SER A 26 8.17 -7.33 -14.55
C SER A 26 9.60 -7.31 -14.00
N LEU A 27 9.89 -8.11 -12.97
CA LEU A 27 11.25 -8.23 -12.42
C LEU A 27 12.24 -8.75 -13.47
N GLN A 28 11.85 -9.80 -14.21
CA GLN A 28 12.70 -10.36 -15.30
C GLN A 28 12.97 -9.34 -16.39
N ALA A 29 11.98 -8.52 -16.78
CA ALA A 29 12.15 -7.44 -17.76
C ALA A 29 13.18 -6.39 -17.31
N LEU A 30 13.36 -6.23 -16.00
CA LEU A 30 14.38 -5.36 -15.38
C LEU A 30 15.71 -6.07 -15.12
N ASN A 31 15.88 -7.33 -15.58
CA ASN A 31 17.00 -8.20 -15.26
C ASN A 31 17.20 -8.46 -13.75
N ILE A 32 16.10 -8.49 -13.01
CA ILE A 32 16.06 -8.84 -11.58
C ILE A 32 15.56 -10.28 -11.46
N GLU A 33 16.24 -11.12 -10.70
CA GLU A 33 15.78 -12.47 -10.41
C GLU A 33 14.46 -12.43 -9.62
N PRO A 34 13.39 -13.13 -10.08
CA PRO A 34 12.07 -13.06 -9.46
C PRO A 34 12.01 -13.88 -8.15
N THR A 35 12.59 -13.35 -7.10
CA THR A 35 12.50 -13.84 -5.73
C THR A 35 11.69 -12.85 -4.88
N ILE A 36 11.13 -13.32 -3.76
CA ILE A 36 10.38 -12.45 -2.83
C ILE A 36 11.29 -11.34 -2.29
N GLU A 37 12.50 -11.70 -1.91
CA GLU A 37 13.48 -10.73 -1.39
C GLU A 37 13.80 -9.63 -2.41
N ASN A 38 14.01 -10.00 -3.67
CA ASN A 38 14.30 -9.02 -4.72
C ASN A 38 13.08 -8.17 -5.06
N MET A 39 11.87 -8.76 -5.06
CA MET A 39 10.63 -8.02 -5.23
C MET A 39 10.44 -6.99 -4.12
N ASP A 40 10.58 -7.41 -2.86
CA ASP A 40 10.39 -6.54 -1.71
C ASP A 40 11.39 -5.38 -1.73
N ARG A 41 12.66 -5.67 -2.05
CA ARG A 41 13.69 -4.64 -2.20
C ARG A 41 13.35 -3.67 -3.32
N TYR A 42 12.98 -4.19 -4.49
CA TYR A 42 12.61 -3.36 -5.64
C TYR A 42 11.43 -2.44 -5.33
N LEU A 43 10.38 -2.96 -4.65
CA LEU A 43 9.24 -2.15 -4.23
C LEU A 43 9.62 -1.06 -3.23
N GLU A 44 10.44 -1.39 -2.23
CA GLU A 44 10.92 -0.43 -1.22
C GLU A 44 11.80 0.64 -1.85
N ASP A 45 12.74 0.26 -2.72
CA ASP A 45 13.63 1.18 -3.41
C ASP A 45 12.84 2.13 -4.32
N THR A 46 11.95 1.59 -5.17
CA THR A 46 11.09 2.37 -6.07
C THR A 46 10.18 3.33 -5.30
N TRP A 47 9.60 2.87 -4.18
CA TRP A 47 8.83 3.74 -3.29
C TRP A 47 9.69 4.90 -2.80
N ASN A 48 10.85 4.61 -2.24
CA ASN A 48 11.71 5.60 -1.60
C ASN A 48 12.45 6.53 -2.57
N GLU A 49 12.59 6.13 -3.83
CA GLU A 49 13.04 7.00 -4.92
C GLU A 49 11.95 7.97 -5.40
N THR A 50 10.69 7.54 -5.34
CA THR A 50 9.55 8.30 -5.86
C THR A 50 8.93 9.22 -4.80
N VAL A 51 8.81 8.73 -3.56
CA VAL A 51 8.14 9.41 -2.44
C VAL A 51 9.17 10.10 -1.55
N THR A 52 8.89 11.35 -1.20
CA THR A 52 9.66 12.12 -0.20
C THR A 52 8.92 12.17 1.14
N ASP A 53 9.61 12.55 2.23
CA ASP A 53 8.99 12.66 3.56
C ASP A 53 7.90 13.73 3.65
N GLU A 54 7.89 14.69 2.71
CA GLU A 54 6.87 15.75 2.64
C GLU A 54 5.59 15.30 1.92
N ASP A 55 5.64 14.18 1.17
CA ASP A 55 4.51 13.71 0.38
C ASP A 55 3.51 12.92 1.23
N THR A 56 2.28 12.80 0.71
CA THR A 56 1.23 12.01 1.34
C THR A 56 0.91 10.78 0.49
N VAL A 57 0.93 9.61 1.11
CA VAL A 57 0.60 8.34 0.46
C VAL A 57 -0.71 7.81 1.04
N TYR A 58 -1.72 7.73 0.21
CA TYR A 58 -2.97 7.01 0.48
C TYR A 58 -2.74 5.54 0.18
N PHE A 59 -2.44 4.78 1.24
CA PHE A 59 -2.17 3.35 1.14
C PHE A 59 -3.46 2.56 1.34
N LEU A 60 -3.97 1.95 0.27
CA LEU A 60 -5.29 1.31 0.28
C LEU A 60 -5.27 -0.15 0.76
N GLY A 61 -4.32 -0.53 1.59
CA GLY A 61 -4.29 -1.81 2.29
C GLY A 61 -3.46 -2.91 1.63
N ASP A 62 -3.38 -4.03 2.32
CA ASP A 62 -2.59 -5.21 1.97
C ASP A 62 -1.09 -4.90 1.84
N LEU A 63 -0.53 -4.35 2.93
CA LEU A 63 0.90 -4.05 3.01
C LEU A 63 1.75 -5.30 2.80
N GLY A 64 1.39 -6.41 3.45
CA GLY A 64 2.16 -7.64 3.33
C GLY A 64 1.79 -8.72 4.35
N MET A 65 2.53 -9.82 4.29
CA MET A 65 2.34 -11.00 5.15
C MET A 65 3.38 -11.06 6.26
N PHE A 66 3.08 -10.48 7.40
CA PHE A 66 3.99 -10.43 8.54
C PHE A 66 3.48 -11.30 9.70
N ARG A 67 4.32 -12.22 10.18
CA ARG A 67 3.99 -13.07 11.35
C ARG A 67 4.09 -12.28 12.64
N LYS A 68 5.03 -11.33 12.71
CA LYS A 68 5.28 -10.50 13.91
C LYS A 68 4.91 -9.05 13.61
N LYS A 69 4.26 -8.41 14.56
CA LYS A 69 3.92 -6.98 14.45
C LYS A 69 5.15 -6.07 14.35
N GLN A 70 6.28 -6.48 14.94
CA GLN A 70 7.53 -5.73 14.81
C GLN A 70 8.03 -5.66 13.37
N ASP A 71 7.88 -6.75 12.60
CA ASP A 71 8.31 -6.79 11.21
C ASP A 71 7.41 -5.91 10.32
N PHE A 72 6.10 -5.90 10.59
CA PHE A 72 5.13 -4.99 9.96
C PHE A 72 5.49 -3.52 10.22
N VAL A 73 5.76 -3.18 11.50
CA VAL A 73 6.17 -1.83 11.90
C VAL A 73 7.49 -1.44 11.23
N ALA A 74 8.47 -2.35 11.25
CA ALA A 74 9.77 -2.11 10.62
C ALA A 74 9.65 -1.86 9.12
N GLN A 75 8.78 -2.60 8.40
CA GLN A 75 8.53 -2.36 6.98
C GLN A 75 7.96 -0.97 6.74
N LEU A 76 6.91 -0.58 7.47
CA LEU A 76 6.31 0.76 7.34
C LEU A 76 7.28 1.89 7.68
N SER A 77 8.16 1.69 8.67
CA SER A 77 9.15 2.69 9.08
C SER A 77 10.23 2.95 8.04
N ARG A 78 10.47 2.00 7.12
CA ARG A 78 11.41 2.19 6.01
C ARG A 78 10.82 2.93 4.81
N LEU A 79 9.50 3.00 4.72
CA LEU A 79 8.82 3.66 3.61
C LEU A 79 8.65 5.15 3.90
N LYS A 80 9.11 6.01 3.01
CA LYS A 80 9.00 7.47 3.13
C LYS A 80 7.55 7.97 2.99
N GLY A 81 7.32 9.22 3.38
CA GLY A 81 6.07 9.93 3.23
C GLY A 81 5.09 9.76 4.39
N LYS A 82 4.14 10.67 4.48
CA LYS A 82 3.03 10.63 5.44
C LYS A 82 1.98 9.66 4.93
N LYS A 83 1.55 8.71 5.75
CA LYS A 83 0.65 7.65 5.30
C LYS A 83 -0.76 7.82 5.85
N VAL A 84 -1.74 7.87 4.95
CA VAL A 84 -3.15 7.64 5.27
C VAL A 84 -3.41 6.17 4.97
N PHE A 85 -3.48 5.34 6.01
CA PHE A 85 -3.50 3.89 5.91
C PHE A 85 -4.92 3.35 5.95
N PHE A 86 -5.36 2.71 4.88
CA PHE A 86 -6.60 1.94 4.82
C PHE A 86 -6.30 0.47 5.11
N LYS A 87 -7.21 -0.21 5.80
CA LYS A 87 -7.05 -1.62 6.12
C LYS A 87 -7.47 -2.49 4.93
N GLY A 88 -6.56 -3.39 4.53
CA GLY A 88 -6.86 -4.47 3.60
C GLY A 88 -7.27 -5.76 4.33
N ASN A 89 -7.60 -6.80 3.55
CA ASN A 89 -8.03 -8.09 4.12
C ASN A 89 -6.88 -8.89 4.75
N HIS A 90 -5.65 -8.66 4.32
CA HIS A 90 -4.45 -9.29 4.88
C HIS A 90 -3.82 -8.50 6.03
N ASP A 91 -4.29 -7.28 6.30
CA ASP A 91 -3.76 -6.44 7.36
C ASP A 91 -4.40 -6.77 8.72
N HIS A 92 -3.59 -7.11 9.72
CA HIS A 92 -4.06 -7.43 11.06
C HIS A 92 -4.16 -6.17 11.93
N SER A 93 -5.31 -6.00 12.60
CA SER A 93 -5.61 -4.80 13.40
C SER A 93 -4.62 -4.55 14.55
N ASP A 94 -4.03 -5.60 15.12
CA ASP A 94 -3.02 -5.48 16.17
C ASP A 94 -1.66 -4.98 15.63
N GLN A 95 -1.30 -5.34 14.40
CA GLN A 95 -0.13 -4.83 13.69
C GLN A 95 -0.28 -3.34 13.36
N ILE A 96 -1.45 -2.95 12.84
CA ILE A 96 -1.76 -1.56 12.53
C ILE A 96 -1.76 -0.71 13.81
N LYS A 97 -2.38 -1.20 14.90
CA LYS A 97 -2.36 -0.50 16.19
C LYS A 97 -0.95 -0.31 16.75
N ALA A 98 -0.05 -1.26 16.52
CA ALA A 98 1.35 -1.12 16.90
C ALA A 98 2.05 -0.07 16.02
N ALA A 99 1.80 -0.08 14.72
CA ALA A 99 2.36 0.88 13.78
C ALA A 99 1.93 2.33 14.10
N ILE A 100 0.64 2.56 14.37
CA ILE A 100 0.14 3.89 14.73
C ILE A 100 0.83 4.47 15.98
N LYS A 101 1.24 3.61 16.91
CA LYS A 101 1.96 4.02 18.14
C LYS A 101 3.45 4.27 17.92
N THR A 102 3.96 3.97 16.73
CA THR A 102 5.38 4.11 16.38
C THR A 102 5.55 5.30 15.45
N PRO A 103 6.12 6.42 15.90
CA PRO A 103 6.22 7.65 15.11
C PRO A 103 6.93 7.47 13.76
N GLU A 104 7.92 6.60 13.70
CA GLU A 104 8.74 6.34 12.51
C GLU A 104 7.94 5.77 11.34
N THR A 105 6.78 5.17 11.59
CA THR A 105 5.90 4.68 10.51
C THR A 105 5.23 5.81 9.75
N ASN A 106 5.15 6.99 10.36
CA ASN A 106 4.55 8.20 9.81
C ASN A 106 3.10 8.01 9.33
N ILE A 107 2.32 7.15 10.05
CA ILE A 107 0.88 7.01 9.82
C ILE A 107 0.18 8.21 10.46
N ILE A 108 -0.35 9.11 9.62
CA ILE A 108 -1.07 10.30 10.06
C ILE A 108 -2.57 10.07 10.23
N GLU A 109 -3.11 9.05 9.57
CA GLU A 109 -4.52 8.64 9.68
C GLU A 109 -4.68 7.15 9.38
N TYR A 110 -5.63 6.52 10.08
CA TYR A 110 -6.05 5.14 9.85
C TYR A 110 -7.52 5.05 9.52
N ILE A 111 -7.86 4.30 8.48
CA ILE A 111 -9.22 4.13 7.98
C ILE A 111 -9.51 2.63 7.86
N GLU A 112 -10.54 2.17 8.58
CA GLU A 112 -10.86 0.74 8.64
C GLU A 112 -11.59 0.23 7.41
N THR A 113 -12.40 1.07 6.76
CA THR A 113 -13.24 0.64 5.62
C THR A 113 -13.08 1.54 4.41
N ALA A 114 -13.70 2.72 4.46
CA ALA A 114 -13.72 3.65 3.34
C ALA A 114 -13.83 5.09 3.82
N LYS A 115 -13.33 6.03 3.02
CA LYS A 115 -13.43 7.46 3.29
C LYS A 115 -13.52 8.28 2.00
N ALA A 116 -14.39 9.29 2.03
CA ALA A 116 -14.36 10.35 1.03
C ALA A 116 -13.28 11.38 1.42
N ILE A 117 -12.36 11.63 0.52
CA ILE A 117 -11.24 12.56 0.72
C ILE A 117 -11.27 13.60 -0.41
N LYS A 118 -11.02 14.86 -0.07
CA LYS A 118 -10.91 15.91 -1.07
C LYS A 118 -9.45 16.11 -1.47
N ILE A 119 -9.12 15.79 -2.73
CA ILE A 119 -7.78 15.95 -3.30
C ILE A 119 -7.88 16.94 -4.46
N ASN A 120 -7.13 18.03 -4.40
CA ASN A 120 -7.10 19.07 -5.43
C ASN A 120 -8.52 19.57 -5.85
N GLY A 121 -9.43 19.68 -4.89
CA GLY A 121 -10.80 20.12 -5.13
C GLY A 121 -11.78 19.01 -5.58
N ILE A 122 -11.29 17.82 -5.88
CA ILE A 122 -12.08 16.66 -6.33
C ILE A 122 -12.40 15.77 -5.12
N ASN A 123 -13.66 15.37 -4.97
CA ASN A 123 -14.05 14.39 -3.98
C ASN A 123 -13.75 12.99 -4.51
N VAL A 124 -12.91 12.24 -3.78
CA VAL A 124 -12.49 10.88 -4.12
C VAL A 124 -12.92 9.95 -3.01
N TRP A 125 -13.66 8.90 -3.34
CA TRP A 125 -13.91 7.80 -2.41
C TRP A 125 -12.79 6.77 -2.52
N MET A 126 -12.18 6.44 -1.38
CA MET A 126 -11.10 5.47 -1.29
C MET A 126 -11.49 4.32 -0.38
N SER A 127 -11.19 3.10 -0.81
CA SER A 127 -11.41 1.86 -0.06
C SER A 127 -10.52 0.76 -0.62
N HIS A 128 -10.16 -0.20 0.24
CA HIS A 128 -9.56 -1.45 -0.22
C HIS A 128 -10.57 -2.32 -0.97
N TYR A 129 -11.83 -2.34 -0.49
CA TYR A 129 -12.90 -3.15 -1.08
C TYR A 129 -13.71 -2.38 -2.12
N ALA A 130 -14.34 -3.14 -3.03
CA ALA A 130 -15.37 -2.58 -3.90
C ALA A 130 -16.53 -2.03 -3.06
N ILE A 131 -17.01 -0.83 -3.38
CA ILE A 131 -18.11 -0.18 -2.70
C ILE A 131 -19.17 0.15 -3.75
N ASP A 132 -20.41 -0.28 -3.49
CA ASP A 132 -21.58 0.21 -4.24
C ASP A 132 -21.96 1.58 -3.69
N LEU A 133 -21.67 2.62 -4.45
CA LEU A 133 -22.12 3.97 -4.13
C LEU A 133 -23.40 4.28 -4.92
N PRO A 134 -24.38 4.95 -4.28
CA PRO A 134 -25.52 5.48 -5.02
C PRO A 134 -25.01 6.43 -6.12
N SER A 135 -25.74 6.51 -7.23
CA SER A 135 -25.40 7.27 -8.44
C SER A 135 -25.27 8.77 -8.16
N VAL A 136 -24.14 9.18 -7.66
CA VAL A 136 -23.74 10.57 -7.44
C VAL A 136 -22.37 10.79 -8.06
N SER A 137 -22.07 12.00 -8.46
CA SER A 137 -20.86 12.40 -9.18
C SER A 137 -19.57 12.21 -8.34
N TYR A 138 -19.17 10.97 -8.08
CA TYR A 138 -17.93 10.64 -7.40
C TYR A 138 -17.03 9.77 -8.28
N THR A 139 -15.73 10.01 -8.23
CA THR A 139 -14.71 9.13 -8.81
C THR A 139 -14.35 8.05 -7.79
N HIS A 140 -14.47 6.79 -8.18
CA HIS A 140 -14.08 5.65 -7.34
C HIS A 140 -12.60 5.33 -7.54
N LEU A 141 -11.89 5.19 -6.43
CA LEU A 141 -10.59 4.53 -6.40
C LEU A 141 -10.68 3.38 -5.42
N ARG A 142 -10.47 2.18 -5.92
CA ARG A 142 -10.41 0.95 -5.13
C ARG A 142 -9.13 0.20 -5.45
N ALA A 143 -8.65 -0.58 -4.49
CA ALA A 143 -7.65 -1.58 -4.76
C ALA A 143 -8.24 -2.61 -5.74
N HIS A 144 -7.52 -2.93 -6.78
CA HIS A 144 -7.81 -4.06 -7.66
C HIS A 144 -6.76 -5.13 -7.41
N GLU A 145 -7.20 -6.34 -7.14
CA GLU A 145 -6.32 -7.53 -7.13
C GLU A 145 -5.83 -7.92 -8.54
N THR A 146 -5.97 -7.04 -9.50
CA THR A 146 -5.48 -7.24 -10.85
C THR A 146 -4.14 -6.53 -10.97
N GLY A 147 -3.09 -7.32 -11.11
CA GLY A 147 -1.71 -7.01 -11.37
C GLY A 147 -1.32 -5.55 -11.39
N ALA A 148 -0.57 -5.13 -10.39
CA ALA A 148 0.01 -3.81 -10.37
C ALA A 148 0.77 -3.54 -11.66
N TYR A 149 0.32 -2.58 -12.43
CA TYR A 149 1.14 -1.97 -13.45
C TYR A 149 2.07 -1.00 -12.73
N LEU A 150 3.29 -1.43 -12.56
CA LEU A 150 4.42 -0.56 -12.23
C LEU A 150 4.97 0.03 -13.52
#